data_f20e39c29e47717dfcac82f7e550f1d5
#
_entry.id   f20e39c29e47717dfcac82f7e550f1d5
#
_cell.length_a   1.000
_cell.length_b   1.000
_cell.length_c   1.000
_cell.angle_alpha   90.00
_cell.angle_beta   90.00
_cell.angle_gamma   90.00
#
_symmetry.space_group_name_H-M   'P 1'
#
loop_
_entity.id
_entity.type
_entity.pdbx_description
1 polymer ?
#
loop_
_entity_poly.entity_id
_entity_poly.type
_entity_poly.pdbx_seq_one_letter_code
_entity_poly.pdbx_strand_id
1 'polypeptide(L)'
;MSPSRIRGVALCALLFPHPSISQDAPVQVQYVHAETFADVGNHRFSDERIRAAYLEQLRGHLVKRAAGLLAAGERLNVSITELDMAGEFEPWRPPLGDARIVKDIYPPRIDLSFRLASDDGKVIKEGARELRDPAFLAGASRYPDDPLRYEKALVDRWLEQELAGR
;
A
#
# COMPACT_ATOMS: atom_id res chain seq x y z
N MET A 1 -2.04 -0.70 -69.77
CA MET A 1 -2.92 -0.34 -68.65
C MET A 1 -2.86 -1.47 -67.66
N SER A 2 -2.05 -1.32 -66.58
CA SER A 2 -1.87 -2.31 -65.50
C SER A 2 -2.58 -1.85 -64.23
N PRO A 3 -3.37 -2.68 -63.54
CA PRO A 3 -3.97 -2.32 -62.28
C PRO A 3 -2.98 -2.59 -61.11
N SER A 4 -2.79 -1.56 -60.34
CA SER A 4 -1.98 -1.54 -59.10
C SER A 4 -2.65 -2.33 -57.98
N ARG A 5 -1.95 -3.35 -57.43
CA ARG A 5 -2.41 -4.15 -56.30
C ARG A 5 -1.99 -3.45 -54.99
N ILE A 6 -2.98 -2.92 -54.27
CA ILE A 6 -2.80 -2.40 -52.91
C ILE A 6 -2.73 -3.60 -51.96
N ARG A 7 -1.58 -3.84 -51.34
CA ARG A 7 -1.39 -4.80 -50.25
C ARG A 7 -1.84 -4.13 -48.96
N GLY A 8 -2.96 -4.58 -48.41
CA GLY A 8 -3.41 -4.22 -47.08
C GLY A 8 -2.49 -4.83 -46.03
N VAL A 9 -1.87 -3.98 -45.20
CA VAL A 9 -1.13 -4.39 -44.01
C VAL A 9 -2.13 -4.58 -42.87
N ALA A 10 -2.36 -5.82 -42.48
CA ALA A 10 -3.17 -6.14 -41.31
C ALA A 10 -2.37 -5.82 -40.05
N LEU A 11 -2.79 -4.77 -39.34
CA LEU A 11 -2.25 -4.42 -38.03
C LEU A 11 -2.83 -5.38 -36.98
N CYS A 12 -2.06 -6.40 -36.59
CA CYS A 12 -2.42 -7.30 -35.49
C CYS A 12 -2.21 -6.55 -34.17
N ALA A 13 -3.27 -6.04 -33.57
CA ALA A 13 -3.25 -5.49 -32.23
C ALA A 13 -3.07 -6.64 -31.22
N LEU A 14 -1.90 -6.74 -30.63
CA LEU A 14 -1.62 -7.64 -29.51
C LEU A 14 -2.34 -7.11 -28.27
N LEU A 15 -3.48 -7.73 -27.95
CA LEU A 15 -4.19 -7.54 -26.69
C LEU A 15 -3.38 -8.24 -25.59
N PHE A 16 -2.61 -7.47 -24.84
CA PHE A 16 -2.03 -7.94 -23.58
C PHE A 16 -3.15 -8.05 -22.54
N PRO A 17 -3.30 -9.21 -21.87
CA PRO A 17 -4.25 -9.33 -20.77
C PRO A 17 -3.76 -8.46 -19.62
N HIS A 18 -4.44 -7.36 -19.36
CA HIS A 18 -4.27 -6.61 -18.12
C HIS A 18 -4.86 -7.46 -17.00
N PRO A 19 -4.19 -7.62 -15.84
CA PRO A 19 -4.80 -8.27 -14.70
C PRO A 19 -6.04 -7.46 -14.30
N SER A 20 -7.20 -8.04 -14.50
CA SER A 20 -8.47 -7.47 -14.06
C SER A 20 -8.48 -7.49 -12.54
N ILE A 21 -8.11 -6.36 -11.90
CA ILE A 21 -8.46 -6.12 -10.50
C ILE A 21 -9.99 -6.13 -10.48
N SER A 22 -10.57 -7.06 -9.73
CA SER A 22 -12.02 -7.19 -9.61
C SER A 22 -12.59 -5.83 -9.14
N GLN A 23 -13.27 -5.11 -10.03
CA GLN A 23 -13.84 -3.78 -9.75
C GLN A 23 -14.97 -3.84 -8.71
N ASP A 24 -15.39 -5.05 -8.33
CA ASP A 24 -16.48 -5.28 -7.37
C ASP A 24 -16.05 -5.39 -5.91
N ALA A 25 -14.75 -5.40 -5.60
CA ALA A 25 -14.31 -5.46 -4.22
C ALA A 25 -14.64 -4.16 -3.47
N PRO A 26 -15.22 -4.23 -2.24
CA PRO A 26 -15.60 -3.03 -1.48
C PRO A 26 -14.39 -2.21 -1.04
N VAL A 27 -13.21 -2.81 -0.98
CA VAL A 27 -11.95 -2.13 -0.65
C VAL A 27 -10.93 -2.42 -1.73
N GLN A 28 -10.35 -1.37 -2.28
CA GLN A 28 -9.26 -1.44 -3.24
C GLN A 28 -8.06 -0.68 -2.72
N VAL A 29 -6.88 -1.31 -2.77
CA VAL A 29 -5.61 -0.71 -2.34
C VAL A 29 -4.60 -0.85 -3.46
N GLN A 30 -4.00 0.24 -3.86
CA GLN A 30 -2.93 0.28 -4.84
C GLN A 30 -1.71 1.00 -4.28
N TYR A 31 -0.54 0.60 -4.74
CA TYR A 31 0.73 1.27 -4.50
C TYR A 31 1.11 2.06 -5.75
N VAL A 32 1.45 3.32 -5.58
CA VAL A 32 1.86 4.21 -6.67
C VAL A 32 3.37 4.35 -6.59
N HIS A 33 4.08 3.92 -7.63
CA HIS A 33 5.55 3.93 -7.67
C HIS A 33 6.21 3.17 -6.50
N ALA A 34 5.71 1.96 -6.20
CA ALA A 34 6.21 1.12 -5.10
C ALA A 34 7.72 0.85 -5.17
N GLU A 35 8.30 0.90 -6.37
CA GLU A 35 9.74 0.77 -6.62
C GLU A 35 10.57 1.89 -5.99
N THR A 36 9.95 3.05 -5.72
CA THR A 36 10.63 4.22 -5.14
C THR A 36 10.53 4.28 -3.62
N PHE A 37 9.73 3.42 -2.98
CA PHE A 37 9.59 3.42 -1.53
C PHE A 37 10.93 3.14 -0.85
N ALA A 38 11.35 4.07 0.02
CA ALA A 38 12.73 4.18 0.44
C ALA A 38 13.24 2.96 1.21
N ASP A 39 12.39 2.34 2.02
CA ASP A 39 12.88 1.37 3.01
C ASP A 39 11.92 0.19 3.24
N VAL A 40 11.38 -0.36 2.17
CA VAL A 40 10.57 -1.58 2.24
C VAL A 40 11.43 -2.79 1.92
N GLY A 41 11.76 -3.58 2.95
CA GLY A 41 12.55 -4.79 2.79
C GLY A 41 13.91 -4.76 3.49
N ASN A 42 14.91 -5.45 2.92
CA ASN A 42 16.26 -5.50 3.46
C ASN A 42 17.21 -4.69 2.57
N HIS A 43 17.96 -3.76 3.15
CA HIS A 43 18.81 -2.83 2.43
C HIS A 43 19.95 -3.48 1.62
N ARG A 44 20.46 -4.65 2.03
CA ARG A 44 21.57 -5.35 1.34
C ARG A 44 21.13 -6.21 0.18
N PHE A 45 19.94 -6.72 0.25
CA PHE A 45 19.32 -7.50 -0.79
C PHE A 45 17.97 -6.87 -1.07
N SER A 46 17.92 -5.92 -1.99
CA SER A 46 16.66 -5.44 -2.56
C SER A 46 15.98 -6.60 -3.32
N ASP A 47 15.67 -7.67 -2.57
CA ASP A 47 14.92 -8.79 -3.09
C ASP A 47 13.49 -8.28 -3.32
N GLU A 48 13.19 -8.04 -4.58
CA GLU A 48 11.88 -7.62 -5.06
C GLU A 48 10.77 -8.53 -4.48
N ARG A 49 11.09 -9.80 -4.23
CA ARG A 49 10.15 -10.75 -3.63
C ARG A 49 9.84 -10.41 -2.19
N ILE A 50 10.85 -10.01 -1.40
CA ILE A 50 10.66 -9.62 0.00
C ILE A 50 9.83 -8.35 0.05
N ARG A 51 10.18 -7.35 -0.77
CA ARG A 51 9.39 -6.12 -0.90
C ARG A 51 7.94 -6.42 -1.26
N ALA A 52 7.72 -7.20 -2.31
CA ALA A 52 6.37 -7.59 -2.75
C ALA A 52 5.59 -8.31 -1.65
N ALA A 53 6.24 -9.18 -0.86
CA ALA A 53 5.62 -9.87 0.25
C ALA A 53 5.17 -8.92 1.37
N TYR A 54 5.99 -7.93 1.75
CA TYR A 54 5.60 -6.93 2.75
C TYR A 54 4.45 -6.05 2.25
N LEU A 55 4.52 -5.59 1.01
CA LEU A 55 3.45 -4.78 0.41
C LEU A 55 2.13 -5.56 0.34
N GLU A 56 2.17 -6.84 -0.05
CA GLU A 56 0.98 -7.68 -0.10
C GLU A 56 0.41 -7.96 1.30
N GLN A 57 1.28 -8.18 2.29
CA GLN A 57 0.86 -8.38 3.67
C GLN A 57 0.18 -7.13 4.24
N LEU A 58 0.72 -5.93 3.97
CA LEU A 58 0.10 -4.67 4.40
C LEU A 58 -1.22 -4.42 3.67
N ARG A 59 -1.28 -4.67 2.35
CA ARG A 59 -2.51 -4.59 1.55
C ARG A 59 -3.60 -5.48 2.12
N GLY A 60 -3.31 -6.76 2.33
CA GLY A 60 -4.25 -7.73 2.87
C GLY A 60 -4.78 -7.33 4.25
N HIS A 61 -3.90 -6.78 5.11
CA HIS A 61 -4.30 -6.24 6.40
C HIS A 61 -5.28 -5.07 6.25
N LEU A 62 -4.93 -4.08 5.42
CA LEU A 62 -5.75 -2.89 5.18
C LEU A 62 -7.13 -3.28 4.61
N VAL A 63 -7.16 -4.14 3.59
CA VAL A 63 -8.41 -4.63 2.99
C VAL A 63 -9.29 -5.30 4.05
N LYS A 64 -8.73 -6.21 4.85
CA LYS A 64 -9.47 -6.93 5.88
C LYS A 64 -10.02 -5.99 6.96
N ARG A 65 -9.22 -5.04 7.44
CA ARG A 65 -9.63 -4.10 8.48
C ARG A 65 -10.67 -3.11 7.97
N ALA A 66 -10.45 -2.53 6.80
CA ALA A 66 -11.39 -1.59 6.20
C ALA A 66 -12.74 -2.24 5.90
N ALA A 67 -12.75 -3.46 5.34
CA ALA A 67 -14.00 -4.18 5.05
C ALA A 67 -14.87 -4.41 6.29
N GLY A 68 -14.25 -4.55 7.48
CA GLY A 68 -14.98 -4.67 8.75
C GLY A 68 -15.53 -3.35 9.30
N LEU A 69 -15.15 -2.21 8.74
CA LEU A 69 -15.55 -0.87 9.18
C LEU A 69 -16.50 -0.16 8.19
N LEU A 70 -16.57 -0.64 6.95
CA LEU A 70 -17.45 -0.09 5.93
C LEU A 70 -18.92 -0.44 6.23
N ALA A 71 -19.80 0.52 6.01
CA ALA A 71 -21.24 0.25 5.98
C ALA A 71 -21.62 -0.49 4.68
N ALA A 72 -22.80 -1.12 4.69
CA ALA A 72 -23.30 -1.78 3.48
C ALA A 72 -23.44 -0.75 2.33
N GLY A 73 -22.94 -1.11 1.16
CA GLY A 73 -22.96 -0.24 -0.03
C GLY A 73 -21.88 0.84 -0.05
N GLU A 74 -20.92 0.80 0.85
CA GLU A 74 -19.76 1.70 0.80
C GLU A 74 -18.56 1.03 0.12
N ARG A 75 -17.75 1.84 -0.59
CA ARG A 75 -16.53 1.44 -1.29
C ARG A 75 -15.38 2.35 -0.89
N LEU A 76 -14.25 1.76 -0.54
CA LEU A 76 -13.03 2.49 -0.19
C LEU A 76 -11.93 2.21 -1.20
N ASN A 77 -11.42 3.26 -1.83
CA ASN A 77 -10.21 3.19 -2.66
C ASN A 77 -9.07 3.90 -1.91
N VAL A 78 -7.91 3.26 -1.83
CA VAL A 78 -6.70 3.79 -1.18
C VAL A 78 -5.53 3.70 -2.15
N SER A 79 -4.83 4.81 -2.33
CA SER A 79 -3.59 4.88 -3.11
C SER A 79 -2.46 5.27 -2.16
N ILE A 80 -1.54 4.35 -1.90
CA ILE A 80 -0.36 4.58 -1.06
C ILE A 80 0.76 5.09 -1.97
N THR A 81 1.28 6.28 -1.67
CA THR A 81 2.30 6.97 -2.45
C THR A 81 3.67 6.95 -1.80
N GLU A 82 3.76 6.65 -0.50
CA GLU A 82 5.00 6.46 0.24
C GLU A 82 4.78 5.46 1.37
N LEU A 83 5.78 4.62 1.61
CA LEU A 83 5.85 3.72 2.74
C LEU A 83 7.28 3.66 3.23
N ASP A 84 7.47 4.07 4.47
CA ASP A 84 8.73 4.00 5.20
C ASP A 84 8.49 3.19 6.48
N MET A 85 9.20 2.07 6.61
CA MET A 85 8.99 1.15 7.73
C MET A 85 9.68 1.65 8.99
N ALA A 86 9.11 1.32 10.15
CA ALA A 86 9.72 1.62 11.45
C ALA A 86 11.13 1.02 11.57
N GLY A 87 12.07 1.83 12.08
CA GLY A 87 13.47 1.43 12.21
C GLY A 87 14.28 1.73 10.96
N GLU A 88 15.59 1.55 11.07
CA GLU A 88 16.57 1.85 10.02
C GLU A 88 17.67 0.80 10.00
N PHE A 89 18.33 0.62 8.84
CA PHE A 89 19.55 -0.15 8.74
C PHE A 89 20.75 0.74 9.05
N GLU A 90 21.52 0.39 10.09
CA GLU A 90 22.71 1.14 10.52
C GLU A 90 24.00 0.39 10.07
N PRO A 91 24.45 0.48 8.79
CA PRO A 91 25.57 -0.29 8.26
C PRO A 91 26.91 0.02 8.93
N TRP A 92 27.01 1.16 9.62
CA TRP A 92 28.19 1.57 10.39
C TRP A 92 28.28 0.89 11.78
N ARG A 93 27.33 0.01 12.16
CA ARG A 93 27.31 -0.72 13.44
C ARG A 93 27.54 -2.23 13.25
N PRO A 94 28.77 -2.70 13.06
CA PRO A 94 29.05 -4.14 13.06
C PRO A 94 28.79 -4.73 14.48
N PRO A 95 28.29 -5.98 14.60
CA PRO A 95 27.91 -6.90 13.53
C PRO A 95 26.45 -6.72 13.02
N LEU A 96 25.72 -5.71 13.48
CA LEU A 96 24.29 -5.53 13.29
C LEU A 96 23.93 -4.79 11.99
N GLY A 97 24.90 -4.54 11.11
CA GLY A 97 24.69 -3.74 9.89
C GLY A 97 23.61 -4.27 8.94
N ASP A 98 23.21 -5.53 9.08
CA ASP A 98 22.17 -6.17 8.27
C ASP A 98 20.83 -6.32 9.03
N ALA A 99 20.79 -5.89 10.30
CA ALA A 99 19.57 -5.93 11.10
C ALA A 99 18.90 -4.54 11.07
N ARG A 100 17.58 -4.54 10.92
CA ARG A 100 16.78 -3.32 11.09
C ARG A 100 16.73 -2.96 12.58
N ILE A 101 17.23 -1.79 12.91
CA ILE A 101 17.29 -1.27 14.28
C ILE A 101 16.10 -0.34 14.51
N VAL A 102 15.19 -0.74 15.38
CA VAL A 102 14.01 0.05 15.74
C VAL A 102 14.35 0.98 16.91
N LYS A 103 14.24 2.28 16.67
CA LYS A 103 14.46 3.36 17.65
C LYS A 103 13.36 4.41 17.50
N ASP A 104 13.15 5.20 18.54
CA ASP A 104 12.18 6.30 18.57
C ASP A 104 12.40 7.37 17.48
N ILE A 105 13.65 7.54 17.04
CA ILE A 105 14.02 8.48 15.98
C ILE A 105 13.67 7.99 14.55
N TYR A 106 13.25 6.73 14.41
CA TYR A 106 12.87 6.12 13.13
C TYR A 106 11.41 5.66 13.13
N PRO A 107 10.45 6.59 13.21
CA PRO A 107 9.02 6.25 13.24
C PRO A 107 8.53 5.78 11.85
N PRO A 108 7.51 4.93 11.80
CA PRO A 108 6.89 4.53 10.54
C PRO A 108 6.18 5.73 9.90
N ARG A 109 6.18 5.74 8.56
CA ARG A 109 5.49 6.74 7.75
C ARG A 109 4.73 6.07 6.62
N ILE A 110 3.48 6.52 6.39
CA ILE A 110 2.68 6.13 5.23
C ILE A 110 2.00 7.39 4.69
N ASP A 111 2.29 7.74 3.44
CA ASP A 111 1.56 8.79 2.73
C ASP A 111 0.56 8.12 1.78
N LEU A 112 -0.68 8.57 1.84
CA LEU A 112 -1.75 8.00 1.05
C LEU A 112 -2.80 9.03 0.64
N SER A 113 -3.55 8.71 -0.39
CA SER A 113 -4.83 9.33 -0.70
C SER A 113 -5.93 8.28 -0.64
N PHE A 114 -7.14 8.70 -0.29
CA PHE A 114 -8.28 7.81 -0.22
C PHE A 114 -9.55 8.45 -0.73
N ARG A 115 -10.47 7.60 -1.19
CA ARG A 115 -11.83 7.97 -1.57
C ARG A 115 -12.81 6.93 -1.07
N LEU A 116 -13.72 7.37 -0.22
CA LEU A 116 -14.87 6.61 0.26
C LEU A 116 -16.11 7.07 -0.50
N ALA A 117 -16.81 6.16 -1.11
CA ALA A 117 -18.02 6.44 -1.89
C ALA A 117 -19.10 5.40 -1.59
N SER A 118 -20.36 5.75 -1.82
CA SER A 118 -21.48 4.82 -1.85
C SER A 118 -21.55 4.06 -3.20
N ASP A 119 -22.34 3.00 -3.27
CA ASP A 119 -22.51 2.16 -4.46
C ASP A 119 -22.98 2.92 -5.69
N ASP A 120 -23.73 4.01 -5.51
CA ASP A 120 -24.16 4.92 -6.57
C ASP A 120 -23.04 5.86 -7.06
N GLY A 121 -21.83 5.74 -6.48
CA GLY A 121 -20.66 6.53 -6.85
C GLY A 121 -20.54 7.89 -6.18
N LYS A 122 -21.50 8.26 -5.30
CA LYS A 122 -21.43 9.52 -4.56
C LYS A 122 -20.29 9.49 -3.56
N VAL A 123 -19.41 10.50 -3.61
CA VAL A 123 -18.30 10.64 -2.65
C VAL A 123 -18.85 11.00 -1.28
N ILE A 124 -18.51 10.19 -0.28
CA ILE A 124 -18.82 10.41 1.14
C ILE A 124 -17.69 11.19 1.79
N LYS A 125 -16.44 10.76 1.53
CA LYS A 125 -15.24 11.38 2.07
C LYS A 125 -14.03 11.07 1.18
N GLU A 126 -13.17 12.04 1.00
CA GLU A 126 -11.90 11.84 0.30
C GLU A 126 -10.82 12.77 0.86
N GLY A 127 -9.56 12.46 0.59
CA GLY A 127 -8.46 13.31 1.00
C GLY A 127 -7.11 12.61 0.91
N ALA A 128 -6.06 13.36 1.21
CA ALA A 128 -4.71 12.86 1.39
C ALA A 128 -4.34 12.88 2.88
N ARG A 129 -3.49 11.94 3.30
CA ARG A 129 -2.99 11.82 4.67
C ARG A 129 -1.52 11.46 4.68
N GLU A 130 -0.81 12.09 5.60
CA GLU A 130 0.54 11.72 6.00
C GLU A 130 0.44 11.07 7.39
N LEU A 131 0.49 9.74 7.42
CA LEU A 131 0.38 8.99 8.66
C LEU A 131 1.76 8.90 9.30
N ARG A 132 1.84 9.29 10.57
CA ARG A 132 3.05 9.19 11.41
C ARG A 132 2.67 8.93 12.85
N ASP A 133 3.52 8.20 13.55
CA ASP A 133 3.38 7.98 14.99
C ASP A 133 4.73 8.14 15.70
N PRO A 134 5.08 9.34 16.17
CA PRO A 134 6.32 9.55 16.91
C PRO A 134 6.41 8.75 18.21
N ALA A 135 5.28 8.31 18.76
CA ALA A 135 5.20 7.55 20.00
C ALA A 135 4.99 6.03 19.76
N PHE A 136 5.28 5.53 18.57
CA PHE A 136 4.99 4.16 18.14
C PHE A 136 5.56 3.07 19.06
N LEU A 137 6.68 3.33 19.75
CA LEU A 137 7.29 2.40 20.71
C LEU A 137 6.53 2.34 22.05
N ALA A 138 5.77 3.37 22.39
CA ALA A 138 5.06 3.44 23.68
C ALA A 138 3.74 2.66 23.68
N GLY A 139 3.21 2.33 22.51
CA GLY A 139 1.99 1.57 22.35
C GLY A 139 2.22 0.07 22.44
N ALA A 140 1.37 -0.66 23.22
CA ALA A 140 1.33 -2.11 23.13
C ALA A 140 0.94 -2.51 21.70
N SER A 141 1.84 -3.17 20.99
CA SER A 141 1.55 -3.65 19.64
C SER A 141 0.50 -4.76 19.68
N ARG A 142 -0.57 -4.64 18.89
CA ARG A 142 -1.54 -5.72 18.67
C ARG A 142 -0.93 -6.91 17.90
N TYR A 143 0.26 -6.73 17.35
CA TYR A 143 0.95 -7.67 16.45
C TYR A 143 2.41 -7.88 16.87
N PRO A 144 2.69 -8.42 18.07
CA PRO A 144 4.04 -8.39 18.68
C PRO A 144 5.11 -9.09 17.83
N ASP A 145 4.74 -10.15 17.11
CA ASP A 145 5.67 -10.96 16.30
C ASP A 145 5.62 -10.62 14.80
N ASP A 146 4.88 -9.59 14.41
CA ASP A 146 4.71 -9.20 13.02
C ASP A 146 5.79 -8.18 12.62
N PRO A 147 6.52 -8.39 11.53
CA PRO A 147 7.50 -7.43 11.04
C PRO A 147 6.88 -6.07 10.65
N LEU A 148 5.59 -6.04 10.29
CA LEU A 148 4.82 -4.83 9.95
C LEU A 148 3.94 -4.35 11.11
N ARG A 149 4.26 -4.69 12.36
CA ARG A 149 3.42 -4.38 13.53
C ARG A 149 3.13 -2.88 13.70
N TYR A 150 4.08 -2.04 13.38
CA TYR A 150 3.96 -0.59 13.54
C TYR A 150 3.16 0.04 12.41
N GLU A 151 3.40 -0.38 11.17
CA GLU A 151 2.68 0.04 9.97
C GLU A 151 1.21 -0.38 10.05
N LYS A 152 0.94 -1.60 10.50
CA LYS A 152 -0.42 -2.11 10.72
C LYS A 152 -1.15 -1.32 11.82
N ALA A 153 -0.48 -1.02 12.92
CA ALA A 153 -1.06 -0.21 13.98
C ALA A 153 -1.36 1.23 13.50
N LEU A 154 -0.50 1.79 12.66
CA LEU A 154 -0.69 3.10 12.05
C LEU A 154 -1.91 3.14 11.12
N VAL A 155 -2.03 2.13 10.24
CA VAL A 155 -3.19 1.94 9.35
C VAL A 155 -4.48 1.72 10.14
N ASP A 156 -4.46 0.89 11.18
CA ASP A 156 -5.63 0.62 12.02
C ASP A 156 -6.17 1.91 12.66
N ARG A 157 -5.28 2.72 13.23
CA ARG A 157 -5.67 4.00 13.84
C ARG A 157 -6.26 4.96 12.81
N TRP A 158 -5.66 5.05 11.64
CA TRP A 158 -6.18 5.86 10.55
C TRP A 158 -7.57 5.40 10.11
N LEU A 159 -7.77 4.11 9.88
CA LEU A 159 -9.08 3.56 9.49
C LEU A 159 -10.14 3.83 10.57
N GLU A 160 -9.80 3.65 11.85
CA GLU A 160 -10.70 3.95 12.96
C GLU A 160 -11.10 5.45 12.97
N GLN A 161 -10.15 6.36 12.73
CA GLN A 161 -10.40 7.80 12.68
C GLN A 161 -11.25 8.24 11.48
N GLU A 162 -11.03 7.63 10.32
CA GLU A 162 -11.72 8.03 9.09
C GLU A 162 -13.06 7.33 8.90
N LEU A 163 -13.21 6.09 9.39
CA LEU A 163 -14.37 5.24 9.14
C LEU A 163 -15.24 5.01 10.40
N ALA A 164 -14.72 5.17 11.61
CA ALA A 164 -15.51 5.07 12.83
C ALA A 164 -16.23 6.40 13.13
N GLY A 165 -17.49 6.36 13.53
CA GLY A 165 -18.26 7.55 13.97
C GLY A 165 -19.02 8.27 12.85
N ARG A 166 -19.35 7.55 11.79
CA ARG A 166 -20.25 8.01 10.70
C ARG A 166 -21.64 7.48 10.92
#